data_0a526924246f7a7461f5f002e883a348
#
_entry.id   0a526924246f7a7461f5f002e883a348
#
_cell.length_a   1.000
_cell.length_b   1.000
_cell.length_c   1.000
_cell.angle_alpha   90.00
_cell.angle_beta   90.00
_cell.angle_gamma   90.00
#
_symmetry.space_group_name_H-M   'P 1'
#
loop_
_entity.id
_entity.type
_entity.pdbx_description
1 polymer ?
#
loop_
_entity_poly.entity_id
_entity_poly.type
_entity_poly.pdbx_seq_one_letter_code
_entity_poly.pdbx_strand_id
1 'polypeptide(L)'
;YVLTGPLTYSASQMFARYCQTLGIGLTAGQHCGGYTEISTGNTAKVTLPRLSLLEFEVPFGVTRICKEDDPYDYPPVDIPIDHPFEEWLKRENRSLDRLIGMIRNGTAAASASGPASPK
;
A
#
# COMPACT_ATOMS: atom_id res chain seq x y z
N TYR A 1 5.56 -13.53 1.42
CA TYR A 1 5.43 -12.23 2.11
C TYR A 1 5.66 -11.08 1.13
N VAL A 2 4.91 -9.99 1.28
CA VAL A 2 5.04 -8.78 0.47
C VAL A 2 5.48 -7.64 1.39
N LEU A 3 6.70 -7.17 1.20
CA LEU A 3 7.22 -6.05 1.99
C LEU A 3 6.65 -4.73 1.47
N THR A 4 6.05 -3.95 2.37
CA THR A 4 5.41 -2.68 2.05
C THR A 4 5.98 -1.52 2.88
N GLY A 5 5.79 -0.32 2.40
CA GLY A 5 6.20 0.89 3.10
C GLY A 5 5.60 2.15 2.47
N PRO A 6 5.92 3.34 3.02
CA PRO A 6 5.35 4.61 2.56
C PRO A 6 5.63 4.94 1.09
N LEU A 7 6.62 4.32 0.47
CA LEU A 7 6.94 4.46 -0.95
C LEU A 7 6.30 3.39 -1.84
N THR A 8 5.45 2.53 -1.28
CA THR A 8 4.68 1.53 -2.05
C THR A 8 3.43 2.21 -2.59
N TYR A 9 3.42 2.53 -3.88
CA TYR A 9 2.34 3.26 -4.55
C TYR A 9 1.84 2.56 -5.80
N SER A 10 0.66 2.95 -6.29
CA SER A 10 0.12 2.57 -7.59
C SER A 10 0.10 1.05 -7.79
N ALA A 11 0.70 0.54 -8.83
CA ALA A 11 0.70 -0.89 -9.18
C ALA A 11 1.28 -1.78 -8.06
N SER A 12 2.32 -1.34 -7.37
CA SER A 12 2.90 -2.10 -6.25
C SER A 12 1.96 -2.17 -5.05
N GLN A 13 1.23 -1.10 -4.77
CA GLN A 13 0.18 -1.09 -3.76
C GLN A 13 -0.99 -2.01 -4.16
N MET A 14 -1.42 -1.96 -5.43
CA MET A 14 -2.44 -2.86 -5.94
C MET A 14 -2.02 -4.33 -5.78
N PHE A 15 -0.79 -4.65 -6.15
CA PHE A 15 -0.25 -5.99 -5.98
C PHE A 15 -0.30 -6.45 -4.51
N ALA A 16 0.19 -5.63 -3.58
CA ALA A 16 0.15 -5.94 -2.15
C ALA A 16 -1.29 -6.18 -1.67
N ARG A 17 -2.21 -5.32 -2.08
CA ARG A 17 -3.63 -5.44 -1.71
C ARG A 17 -4.29 -6.68 -2.31
N TYR A 18 -3.99 -7.03 -3.55
CA TYR A 18 -4.49 -8.28 -4.15
C TYR A 18 -3.98 -9.50 -3.40
N CYS A 19 -2.71 -9.51 -2.99
CA CYS A 19 -2.17 -10.61 -2.19
C CYS A 19 -2.95 -10.81 -0.89
N GLN A 20 -3.27 -9.73 -0.18
CA GLN A 20 -4.10 -9.78 1.02
C GLN A 20 -5.53 -10.26 0.72
N THR A 21 -6.20 -9.62 -0.25
CA THR A 21 -7.62 -9.87 -0.55
C THR A 21 -7.86 -11.30 -1.03
N LEU A 22 -6.92 -11.84 -1.80
CA LEU A 22 -6.98 -13.20 -2.33
C LEU A 22 -6.39 -14.24 -1.36
N GLY A 23 -5.81 -13.83 -0.24
CA GLY A 23 -5.20 -14.73 0.73
C GLY A 23 -3.98 -15.48 0.22
N ILE A 24 -3.28 -14.95 -0.80
CA ILE A 24 -2.10 -15.58 -1.41
C ILE A 24 -0.78 -15.11 -0.81
N GLY A 25 -0.82 -14.12 0.08
CA GLY A 25 0.35 -13.61 0.77
C GLY A 25 -0.01 -12.65 1.88
N LEU A 26 0.91 -12.48 2.83
CA LEU A 26 0.81 -11.52 3.93
C LEU A 26 1.66 -10.29 3.60
N THR A 27 1.13 -9.11 3.89
CA THR A 27 1.89 -7.86 3.81
C THR A 27 2.67 -7.65 5.10
N ALA A 28 3.89 -7.17 4.98
CA ALA A 28 4.77 -6.92 6.12
C ALA A 28 5.47 -5.56 5.95
N GLY A 29 5.68 -4.84 7.03
CA GLY A 29 6.35 -3.55 7.01
C GLY A 29 5.48 -2.41 7.50
N GLN A 30 5.45 -1.32 6.75
CA GLN A 30 4.64 -0.14 7.04
C GLN A 30 3.49 -0.01 6.03
N HIS A 31 2.51 0.83 6.34
CA HIS A 31 1.42 1.13 5.41
C HIS A 31 1.94 1.62 4.06
N CYS A 32 1.25 1.22 3.00
CA CYS A 32 1.47 1.79 1.67
C CYS A 32 1.19 3.30 1.70
N GLY A 33 1.89 4.06 0.85
CA GLY A 33 1.73 5.51 0.83
C GLY A 33 0.49 6.02 0.10
N GLY A 34 -0.28 5.15 -0.54
CA GLY A 34 -1.50 5.49 -1.27
C GLY A 34 -2.77 5.04 -0.56
N TYR A 35 -3.89 5.57 -1.00
CA TYR A 35 -5.22 5.22 -0.51
C TYR A 35 -5.72 3.88 -1.07
N THR A 36 -6.83 3.38 -0.54
CA THR A 36 -7.50 2.17 -1.07
C THR A 36 -8.09 2.38 -2.46
N GLU A 37 -8.36 3.63 -2.81
CA GLU A 37 -8.81 4.02 -4.14
C GLU A 37 -7.62 4.52 -4.97
N ILE A 38 -7.49 3.98 -6.17
CA ILE A 38 -6.42 4.34 -7.09
C ILE A 38 -7.05 4.91 -8.35
N SER A 39 -6.63 6.12 -8.75
CA SER A 39 -7.06 6.67 -10.02
C SER A 39 -6.57 5.79 -11.17
N THR A 40 -7.44 5.53 -12.13
CA THR A 40 -7.08 4.76 -13.33
C THR A 40 -6.23 5.62 -14.26
N GLY A 41 -5.45 4.95 -15.13
CA GLY A 41 -4.68 5.62 -16.16
C GLY A 41 -5.51 6.29 -17.27
N ASN A 42 -6.85 6.23 -17.18
CA ASN A 42 -7.73 6.96 -18.09
C ASN A 42 -7.78 8.42 -17.67
N THR A 43 -7.15 9.29 -18.44
CA THR A 43 -7.08 10.72 -18.20
C THR A 43 -7.69 11.51 -19.35
N ALA A 44 -8.30 12.64 -19.02
CA ALA A 44 -8.67 13.67 -19.99
C ALA A 44 -7.62 14.77 -19.95
N LYS A 45 -7.12 15.16 -21.11
CA LYS A 45 -6.24 16.31 -21.24
C LYS A 45 -7.07 17.59 -21.31
N VAL A 46 -6.71 18.54 -20.48
CA VAL A 46 -7.30 19.88 -20.44
C VAL A 46 -6.20 20.91 -20.67
N THR A 47 -6.29 21.64 -21.77
CA THR A 47 -5.38 22.75 -22.08
C THR A 47 -5.97 24.04 -21.56
N LEU A 48 -5.19 24.84 -20.86
CA LEU A 48 -5.67 26.16 -20.40
C LEU A 48 -5.82 27.13 -21.57
N PRO A 49 -7.00 27.78 -21.74
CA PRO A 49 -7.32 28.60 -22.93
C PRO A 49 -6.36 29.75 -23.19
N ARG A 50 -5.69 30.28 -22.17
CA ARG A 50 -4.75 31.42 -22.27
C ARG A 50 -3.29 31.04 -22.07
N LEU A 51 -3.01 29.79 -21.73
CA LEU A 51 -1.68 29.25 -21.43
C LEU A 51 -1.53 27.92 -22.17
N SER A 52 -1.53 27.98 -23.49
CA SER A 52 -1.53 26.82 -24.38
C SER A 52 -0.34 25.85 -24.19
N LEU A 53 0.66 26.26 -23.42
CA LEU A 53 1.80 25.40 -23.03
C LEU A 53 1.54 24.58 -21.75
N LEU A 54 0.42 24.85 -21.05
CA LEU A 54 0.07 24.10 -19.84
C LEU A 54 -1.09 23.15 -20.14
N GLU A 55 -0.79 21.88 -20.08
CA GLU A 55 -1.78 20.81 -20.13
C GLU A 55 -1.89 20.16 -18.75
N PHE A 56 -3.11 19.83 -18.35
CA PHE A 56 -3.41 19.03 -17.17
C PHE A 56 -3.98 17.70 -17.61
N GLU A 57 -3.52 16.63 -16.99
CA GLU A 57 -4.16 15.33 -17.09
C GLU A 57 -5.03 15.10 -15.86
N VAL A 58 -6.33 15.00 -16.08
CA VAL A 58 -7.31 14.76 -15.00
C VAL A 58 -7.80 13.33 -15.13
N PRO A 59 -7.53 12.47 -14.13
CA PRO A 59 -8.07 11.13 -14.12
C PRO A 59 -9.60 11.18 -13.93
N PHE A 60 -10.34 10.39 -14.72
CA PHE A 60 -11.80 10.32 -14.63
C PHE A 60 -12.30 8.93 -14.22
N GLY A 61 -11.41 8.04 -13.86
CA GLY A 61 -11.74 6.72 -13.35
C GLY A 61 -11.03 6.43 -12.04
N VAL A 62 -11.70 5.69 -11.17
CA VAL A 62 -11.16 5.22 -9.89
C VAL A 62 -11.31 3.70 -9.85
N THR A 63 -10.23 3.01 -9.51
CA THR A 63 -10.26 1.59 -9.19
C THR A 63 -10.22 1.44 -7.68
N ARG A 64 -11.23 0.81 -7.13
CA ARG A 64 -11.28 0.43 -5.71
C ARG A 64 -10.89 -1.04 -5.59
N ILE A 65 -9.90 -1.34 -4.74
CA ILE A 65 -9.38 -2.70 -4.54
C ILE A 65 -9.91 -3.33 -3.24
N CYS A 66 -10.85 -2.67 -2.59
CA CYS A 66 -11.47 -3.11 -1.35
C CYS A 66 -12.97 -3.29 -1.53
N LYS A 67 -13.61 -3.93 -0.55
CA LYS A 67 -15.06 -3.95 -0.46
C LYS A 67 -15.57 -2.53 -0.19
N GLU A 68 -16.80 -2.23 -0.64
CA GLU A 68 -17.42 -0.92 -0.44
C GLU A 68 -17.44 -0.45 1.01
N ASP A 69 -17.46 -1.39 1.95
CA ASP A 69 -17.54 -1.13 3.40
C ASP A 69 -16.18 -1.17 4.10
N ASP A 70 -15.06 -1.12 3.35
CA ASP A 70 -13.73 -1.08 3.97
C ASP A 70 -13.52 0.30 4.64
N PRO A 71 -13.51 0.38 5.99
CA PRO A 71 -13.44 1.65 6.70
C PRO A 71 -12.03 2.26 6.67
N TYR A 72 -11.08 1.59 6.05
CA TYR A 72 -9.70 2.02 6.06
C TYR A 72 -9.33 2.73 4.76
N ASP A 73 -8.98 3.99 4.84
CA ASP A 73 -8.36 4.72 3.73
C ASP A 73 -7.00 4.14 3.35
N TYR A 74 -6.35 3.50 4.32
CA TYR A 74 -5.09 2.78 4.13
C TYR A 74 -5.29 1.31 4.49
N PRO A 75 -4.94 0.38 3.61
CA PRO A 75 -4.99 -1.04 3.94
C PRO A 75 -4.10 -1.34 5.14
N PRO A 76 -4.60 -2.02 6.18
CA PRO A 76 -3.77 -2.43 7.30
C PRO A 76 -2.69 -3.40 6.81
N VAL A 77 -1.54 -3.36 7.46
CA VAL A 77 -0.44 -4.28 7.22
C VAL A 77 -0.62 -5.50 8.12
N ASP A 78 -0.50 -6.71 7.56
CA ASP A 78 -0.70 -7.95 8.32
C ASP A 78 0.38 -8.13 9.40
N ILE A 79 1.62 -7.75 9.09
CA ILE A 79 2.78 -7.85 9.99
C ILE A 79 3.44 -6.48 10.07
N PRO A 80 3.07 -5.64 11.05
CA PRO A 80 3.70 -4.34 11.21
C PRO A 80 5.19 -4.47 11.56
N ILE A 81 6.03 -3.74 10.85
CA ILE A 81 7.47 -3.64 11.11
C ILE A 81 7.84 -2.16 11.15
N ASP A 82 8.24 -1.70 12.32
CA ASP A 82 8.65 -0.30 12.48
C ASP A 82 9.94 0.00 11.73
N HIS A 83 9.98 1.22 11.19
CA HIS A 83 11.18 1.82 10.60
C HIS A 83 11.53 3.06 11.44
N PRO A 84 12.41 2.91 12.44
CA PRO A 84 12.78 4.00 13.33
C PRO A 84 13.36 5.21 12.60
N PHE A 85 13.11 6.39 13.12
CA PHE A 85 13.57 7.64 12.52
C PHE A 85 15.10 7.70 12.37
N GLU A 86 15.83 7.08 13.28
CA GLU A 86 17.30 6.98 13.23
C GLU A 86 17.79 6.19 12.02
N GLU A 87 17.10 5.13 11.62
CA GLU A 87 17.42 4.37 10.40
C GLU A 87 17.10 5.20 9.16
N TRP A 88 15.99 5.93 9.20
CA TRP A 88 15.61 6.82 8.11
C TRP A 88 16.67 7.90 7.88
N LEU A 89 17.17 8.53 8.94
CA LEU A 89 18.25 9.53 8.88
C LEU A 89 19.55 8.95 8.28
N LYS A 90 19.86 7.71 8.57
CA LYS A 90 21.05 7.00 8.04
C LYS A 90 20.82 6.43 6.64
N ARG A 91 19.63 6.55 6.07
CA ARG A 91 19.21 5.91 4.83
C ARG A 91 19.34 4.38 4.86
N GLU A 92 19.19 3.80 6.03
CA GLU A 92 19.15 2.35 6.24
C GLU A 92 17.69 1.88 6.19
N ASN A 93 17.46 0.70 5.63
CA ASN A 93 16.17 0.02 5.72
C ASN A 93 16.38 -1.43 6.12
N ARG A 94 16.12 -1.74 7.38
CA ARG A 94 16.29 -3.08 7.94
C ARG A 94 14.97 -3.87 8.03
N SER A 95 13.92 -3.40 7.38
CA SER A 95 12.61 -4.07 7.44
C SER A 95 12.67 -5.50 6.89
N LEU A 96 13.45 -5.72 5.83
CA LEU A 96 13.65 -7.05 5.27
C LEU A 96 14.38 -7.98 6.25
N ASP A 97 15.45 -7.51 6.87
CA ASP A 97 16.21 -8.31 7.84
C ASP A 97 15.36 -8.68 9.05
N ARG A 98 14.55 -7.73 9.54
CA ARG A 98 13.58 -7.98 10.63
C ARG A 98 12.55 -9.02 10.21
N LEU A 99 11.97 -8.89 9.02
CA LEU A 99 11.01 -9.87 8.50
C LEU A 99 11.63 -11.27 8.40
N ILE A 100 12.83 -11.38 7.84
CA ILE A 100 13.56 -12.66 7.76
C ILE A 100 13.80 -13.24 9.16
N GLY A 101 14.20 -12.40 10.11
CA GLY A 101 14.34 -12.79 11.52
C GLY A 101 13.05 -13.33 12.12
N MET A 102 11.93 -12.63 11.90
CA MET A 102 10.62 -13.05 12.38
C MET A 102 10.17 -14.39 11.77
N ILE A 103 10.41 -14.59 10.48
CA ILE A 103 10.10 -15.85 9.78
C ILE A 103 10.92 -17.00 10.39
N ARG A 104 12.24 -16.82 10.56
CA ARG A 104 13.12 -17.84 11.11
C ARG A 104 12.77 -18.23 12.54
N ASN A 105 12.28 -17.26 13.32
CA ASN A 105 11.89 -17.46 14.71
C ASN A 105 10.41 -17.90 14.88
N GLY A 106 9.67 -18.07 13.77
CA GLY A 106 8.26 -18.47 13.81
C GLY A 106 7.32 -17.40 14.38
N THR A 107 7.76 -16.12 14.42
CA THR A 107 6.98 -15.00 14.96
C THR A 107 6.31 -14.14 13.89
N ALA A 108 6.53 -14.44 12.59
CA ALA A 108 5.87 -13.77 11.48
C ALA A 108 4.44 -14.28 11.30
N ALA A 109 3.53 -13.86 12.17
CA ALA A 109 2.11 -14.14 12.09
C ALA A 109 1.33 -12.85 11.82
N ALA A 110 0.21 -12.95 11.10
CA ALA A 110 -0.68 -11.81 10.92
C ALA A 110 -1.14 -11.28 12.29
N SER A 111 -1.08 -9.97 12.48
CA SER A 111 -1.65 -9.37 13.68
C SER A 111 -3.15 -9.64 13.69
N ALA A 112 -3.68 -10.15 14.81
CA ALA A 112 -5.09 -10.50 14.98
C ALA A 112 -6.07 -9.29 14.91
N SER A 113 -5.60 -8.15 14.44
CA SER A 113 -6.35 -6.89 14.36
C SER A 113 -7.05 -6.63 13.02
N GLY A 114 -7.10 -7.64 12.14
CA GLY A 114 -8.02 -7.59 10.99
C GLY A 114 -9.45 -7.80 11.47
N PRO A 115 -10.44 -7.01 10.99
CA PRO A 115 -11.83 -7.27 11.33
C PRO A 115 -12.20 -8.70 10.92
N ALA A 116 -12.76 -9.44 11.88
CA ALA A 116 -13.29 -10.78 11.62
C ALA A 116 -14.21 -10.70 10.40
N SER A 117 -13.89 -11.46 9.36
CA SER A 117 -14.79 -11.59 8.20
C SER A 117 -16.14 -12.08 8.71
N PRO A 118 -17.25 -11.36 8.46
CA PRO A 118 -18.55 -11.92 8.71
C PRO A 118 -18.75 -13.13 7.79
N LYS A 119 -19.18 -14.23 8.40
CA LYS A 119 -19.53 -15.48 7.71
C LYS A 119 -20.70 -15.26 6.75
#